data_7866c2c8fab4274be41cac3ea9fa66dd
#
_entry.id   7866c2c8fab4274be41cac3ea9fa66dd
#
_cell.length_a   1.000
_cell.length_b   1.000
_cell.length_c   1.000
_cell.angle_alpha   90.00
_cell.angle_beta   90.00
_cell.angle_gamma   90.00
#
_symmetry.space_group_name_H-M   'P 1'
#
loop_
_entity.id
_entity.type
_entity.pdbx_description
1 polymer ?
#
loop_
_entity_poly.entity_id
_entity_poly.type
_entity_poly.pdbx_seq_one_letter_code
_entity_poly.pdbx_strand_id
1 'polypeptide(L)'
;MLAAEIDEEFPVVDIDSPALEAARMLAEHRLPGIVVLSADGQPYAVLPASQVVRFIVPDYVQDDPMLAAVVAESVADRAAEKLGGKTIRELLPQHRLTMPAADADDTIIEVATIMGRLRSPLIVVMKQGKLHGVITASRLLAVALNCGLIDNKQFRAASTPAAR
;
A
#
# COMPACT_ATOMS: atom_id res chain seq x y z
N MET A 1 -9.67 -21.77 -0.60
CA MET A 1 -9.99 -20.34 -0.50
C MET A 1 -9.17 -19.62 -1.57
N LEU A 2 -9.88 -18.93 -2.43
CA LEU A 2 -9.33 -18.27 -3.62
C LEU A 2 -9.26 -16.75 -3.40
N ALA A 3 -8.47 -16.05 -4.19
CA ALA A 3 -8.31 -14.61 -4.12
C ALA A 3 -9.66 -13.87 -4.20
N ALA A 4 -10.54 -14.28 -5.15
CA ALA A 4 -11.86 -13.69 -5.32
C ALA A 4 -12.85 -13.93 -4.16
N GLU A 5 -12.50 -14.77 -3.18
CA GLU A 5 -13.35 -15.01 -2.01
C GLU A 5 -13.02 -14.08 -0.85
N ILE A 6 -11.86 -13.41 -0.92
CA ILE A 6 -11.34 -12.56 0.17
C ILE A 6 -11.01 -11.14 -0.26
N ASP A 7 -11.05 -10.84 -1.56
CA ASP A 7 -10.81 -9.48 -2.03
C ASP A 7 -11.95 -8.52 -1.63
N GLU A 8 -11.65 -7.26 -1.61
CA GLU A 8 -12.56 -6.20 -1.18
C GLU A 8 -12.59 -5.09 -2.23
N GLU A 9 -13.72 -4.37 -2.31
CA GLU A 9 -13.75 -3.10 -3.02
C GLU A 9 -12.73 -2.14 -2.43
N PHE A 10 -11.99 -1.47 -3.29
CA PHE A 10 -10.91 -0.61 -2.86
C PHE A 10 -10.85 0.67 -3.68
N PRO A 11 -10.51 1.81 -3.07
CA PRO A 11 -10.39 3.07 -3.79
C PRO A 11 -9.30 3.00 -4.87
N VAL A 12 -9.61 3.55 -6.02
CA VAL A 12 -8.69 3.67 -7.15
C VAL A 12 -8.54 5.14 -7.55
N VAL A 13 -7.43 5.48 -8.15
CA VAL A 13 -7.16 6.83 -8.67
C VAL A 13 -6.57 6.75 -10.06
N ASP A 14 -6.82 7.75 -10.89
CA ASP A 14 -6.18 7.85 -12.19
C ASP A 14 -4.75 8.36 -12.05
N ILE A 15 -3.86 7.89 -12.92
CA ILE A 15 -2.43 8.25 -12.90
C ILE A 15 -2.20 9.76 -13.07
N ASP A 16 -3.09 10.47 -13.73
CA ASP A 16 -3.01 11.91 -13.94
C ASP A 16 -3.81 12.74 -12.90
N SER A 17 -4.40 12.07 -11.90
CA SER A 17 -5.04 12.74 -10.77
C SER A 17 -4.06 13.53 -9.92
N PRO A 18 -4.52 14.61 -9.24
CA PRO A 18 -3.67 15.37 -8.33
C PRO A 18 -3.08 14.51 -7.20
N ALA A 19 -1.78 14.64 -6.99
CA ALA A 19 -1.07 13.90 -5.94
C ALA A 19 -1.60 14.21 -4.53
N LEU A 20 -2.01 15.47 -4.30
CA LEU A 20 -2.56 15.89 -3.03
C LEU A 20 -3.91 15.22 -2.70
N GLU A 21 -4.74 14.96 -3.70
CA GLU A 21 -6.01 14.21 -3.51
C GLU A 21 -5.74 12.77 -3.10
N ALA A 22 -4.80 12.11 -3.78
CA ALA A 22 -4.39 10.75 -3.42
C ALA A 22 -3.84 10.69 -1.99
N ALA A 23 -3.00 11.66 -1.60
CA ALA A 23 -2.46 11.75 -0.25
C ALA A 23 -3.56 11.93 0.80
N ARG A 24 -4.56 12.77 0.53
CA ARG A 24 -5.72 12.95 1.41
C ARG A 24 -6.54 11.68 1.54
N MET A 25 -6.83 11.01 0.44
CA MET A 25 -7.58 9.75 0.43
C MET A 25 -6.86 8.66 1.24
N LEU A 26 -5.54 8.53 1.09
CA LEU A 26 -4.72 7.62 1.88
C LEU A 26 -4.81 7.92 3.38
N ALA A 27 -4.77 9.20 3.76
CA ALA A 27 -4.83 9.63 5.16
C ALA A 27 -6.22 9.47 5.78
N GLU A 28 -7.26 9.93 5.12
CA GLU A 28 -8.65 9.91 5.61
C GLU A 28 -9.17 8.49 5.81
N HIS A 29 -8.88 7.61 4.86
CA HIS A 29 -9.30 6.21 4.91
C HIS A 29 -8.26 5.27 5.54
N ARG A 30 -7.13 5.80 6.00
CA ARG A 30 -6.03 5.02 6.61
C ARG A 30 -5.59 3.85 5.73
N LEU A 31 -5.46 4.11 4.42
CA LEU A 31 -5.09 3.10 3.45
C LEU A 31 -3.58 2.82 3.48
N PRO A 32 -3.16 1.57 3.33
CA PRO A 32 -1.75 1.21 3.24
C PRO A 32 -1.14 1.59 1.88
N GLY A 33 -1.98 1.81 0.89
CA GLY A 33 -1.65 2.19 -0.46
C GLY A 33 -2.91 2.41 -1.28
N ILE A 34 -2.77 2.75 -2.54
CA ILE A 34 -3.88 2.97 -3.46
C ILE A 34 -3.55 2.39 -4.84
N VAL A 35 -4.56 1.88 -5.54
CA VAL A 35 -4.42 1.38 -6.90
C VAL A 35 -4.47 2.55 -7.88
N VAL A 36 -3.47 2.64 -8.72
CA VAL A 36 -3.37 3.66 -9.77
C VAL A 36 -3.80 3.04 -11.09
N LEU A 37 -4.76 3.66 -11.76
CA LEU A 37 -5.23 3.27 -13.08
C LEU A 37 -4.53 4.10 -14.16
N SER A 38 -4.23 3.47 -15.28
CA SER A 38 -3.82 4.16 -16.50
C SER A 38 -5.00 4.87 -17.18
N ALA A 39 -4.73 5.67 -18.19
CA ALA A 39 -5.74 6.43 -18.92
C ALA A 39 -6.84 5.56 -19.57
N ASP A 40 -6.55 4.31 -19.86
CA ASP A 40 -7.50 3.30 -20.36
C ASP A 40 -8.28 2.57 -19.26
N GLY A 41 -8.10 2.97 -17.99
CA GLY A 41 -8.81 2.40 -16.84
C GLY A 41 -8.25 1.06 -16.35
N GLN A 42 -7.08 0.64 -16.84
CA GLN A 42 -6.45 -0.60 -16.38
C GLN A 42 -5.55 -0.34 -15.18
N PRO A 43 -5.43 -1.30 -14.24
CA PRO A 43 -4.47 -1.20 -13.16
C PRO A 43 -3.04 -1.02 -13.70
N TYR A 44 -2.38 0.04 -13.28
CA TYR A 44 -1.04 0.41 -13.74
C TYR A 44 0.02 0.19 -12.67
N ALA A 45 -0.26 0.61 -11.45
CA ALA A 45 0.66 0.51 -10.33
C ALA A 45 -0.09 0.52 -8.99
N VAL A 46 0.59 0.14 -7.95
CA VAL A 46 0.20 0.41 -6.56
C VAL A 46 1.10 1.52 -6.03
N LEU A 47 0.49 2.56 -5.48
CA LEU A 47 1.18 3.64 -4.78
C LEU A 47 1.08 3.39 -3.27
N PRO A 48 2.14 2.90 -2.61
CA PRO A 48 2.14 2.75 -1.16
C PRO A 48 2.09 4.11 -0.45
N ALA A 49 1.41 4.19 0.67
CA ALA A 49 1.38 5.41 1.49
C ALA A 49 2.79 5.86 1.91
N SER A 50 3.68 4.90 2.20
CA SER A 50 5.09 5.16 2.52
C SER A 50 5.85 5.86 1.38
N GLN A 51 5.49 5.62 0.13
CA GLN A 51 6.11 6.31 -1.02
C GLN A 51 5.71 7.79 -1.04
N VAL A 52 4.46 8.11 -0.71
CA VAL A 52 4.00 9.50 -0.60
C VAL A 52 4.72 10.20 0.55
N VAL A 53 4.85 9.54 1.70
CA VAL A 53 5.62 10.06 2.84
C VAL A 53 7.08 10.32 2.45
N ARG A 54 7.71 9.37 1.78
CA ARG A 54 9.09 9.53 1.29
C ARG A 54 9.25 10.73 0.36
N PHE A 55 8.27 10.96 -0.51
CA PHE A 55 8.29 12.09 -1.45
C PHE A 55 8.26 13.45 -0.75
N ILE A 56 7.62 13.53 0.42
CA ILE A 56 7.54 14.76 1.23
C ILE A 56 8.87 15.03 1.95
N VAL A 57 9.60 13.98 2.35
CA VAL A 57 10.88 14.12 3.08
C VAL A 57 11.96 14.64 2.13
N PRO A 58 12.73 15.68 2.51
CA PRO A 58 13.83 16.18 1.69
C PRO A 58 14.90 15.12 1.45
N ASP A 59 15.52 15.13 0.27
CA ASP A 59 16.55 14.15 -0.10
C ASP A 59 17.73 14.15 0.89
N TYR A 60 18.18 15.33 1.31
CA TYR A 60 19.28 15.45 2.28
C TYR A 60 18.96 14.85 3.66
N VAL A 61 17.66 14.79 4.05
CA VAL A 61 17.23 14.13 5.29
C VAL A 61 17.14 12.62 5.09
N GLN A 62 16.81 12.16 3.88
CA GLN A 62 16.83 10.74 3.55
C GLN A 62 18.24 10.17 3.56
N ASP A 63 19.23 10.97 3.13
CA ASP A 63 20.65 10.61 3.12
C ASP A 63 21.26 10.63 4.54
N ASP A 64 20.83 11.59 5.38
CA ASP A 64 21.26 11.70 6.78
C ASP A 64 20.05 11.97 7.70
N PRO A 65 19.45 10.92 8.30
CA PRO A 65 18.31 11.06 9.20
C PRO A 65 18.54 11.93 10.44
N MET A 66 19.80 12.16 10.84
CA MET A 66 20.12 13.05 11.97
C MET A 66 19.72 14.50 11.68
N LEU A 67 19.66 14.89 10.42
CA LEU A 67 19.23 16.22 10.00
C LEU A 67 17.73 16.47 10.21
N ALA A 68 16.93 15.42 10.38
CA ALA A 68 15.51 15.56 10.65
C ALA A 68 15.20 16.39 11.90
N ALA A 69 16.09 16.32 12.92
CA ALA A 69 15.93 17.07 14.16
C ALA A 69 16.16 18.58 13.99
N VAL A 70 16.77 19.02 12.91
CA VAL A 70 17.13 20.43 12.64
C VAL A 70 16.15 21.09 11.67
N VAL A 71 15.26 20.32 11.04
CA VAL A 71 14.28 20.85 10.10
C VAL A 71 13.14 21.51 10.86
N ALA A 72 13.08 22.83 10.79
CA ALA A 72 12.11 23.66 11.52
C ALA A 72 10.77 23.84 10.77
N GLU A 73 10.66 23.35 9.54
CA GLU A 73 9.44 23.49 8.75
C GLU A 73 8.32 22.55 9.21
N SER A 74 7.08 23.05 9.15
CA SER A 74 5.89 22.23 9.35
C SER A 74 5.80 21.16 8.27
N VAL A 75 5.51 19.92 8.68
CA VAL A 75 5.29 18.79 7.74
C VAL A 75 4.11 19.08 6.80
N ALA A 76 3.09 19.79 7.28
CA ALA A 76 1.93 20.18 6.48
C ALA A 76 2.29 21.16 5.35
N ASP A 77 3.11 22.19 5.65
CA ASP A 77 3.54 23.15 4.64
C ASP A 77 4.41 22.48 3.57
N ARG A 78 5.30 21.61 3.99
CA ARG A 78 6.14 20.83 3.09
C ARG A 78 5.32 19.86 2.21
N ALA A 79 4.33 19.20 2.79
CA ALA A 79 3.44 18.33 2.03
C ALA A 79 2.68 19.12 0.96
N ALA A 80 2.14 20.28 1.31
CA ALA A 80 1.45 21.15 0.37
C ALA A 80 2.38 21.64 -0.76
N GLU A 81 3.62 22.02 -0.43
CA GLU A 81 4.62 22.46 -1.40
C GLU A 81 5.03 21.32 -2.36
N LYS A 82 5.34 20.13 -1.81
CA LYS A 82 5.85 19.00 -2.59
C LYS A 82 4.78 18.31 -3.43
N LEU A 83 3.54 18.24 -2.95
CA LEU A 83 2.43 17.57 -3.62
C LEU A 83 1.55 18.53 -4.43
N GLY A 84 1.62 19.83 -4.12
CA GLY A 84 0.84 20.84 -4.83
C GLY A 84 1.24 20.95 -6.31
N GLY A 85 0.24 20.93 -7.20
CA GLY A 85 0.45 21.02 -8.65
C GLY A 85 1.09 19.78 -9.31
N LYS A 86 1.32 18.71 -8.55
CA LYS A 86 1.84 17.44 -9.07
C LYS A 86 0.74 16.43 -9.31
N THR A 87 1.00 15.53 -10.25
CA THR A 87 0.15 14.36 -10.51
C THR A 87 0.74 13.11 -9.86
N ILE A 88 -0.10 12.06 -9.74
CA ILE A 88 0.34 10.76 -9.22
C ILE A 88 1.46 10.18 -10.08
N ARG A 89 1.44 10.42 -11.39
CA ARG A 89 2.50 10.02 -12.33
C ARG A 89 3.89 10.47 -11.86
N GLU A 90 3.99 11.68 -11.32
CA GLU A 90 5.25 12.24 -10.83
C GLU A 90 5.71 11.64 -9.49
N LEU A 91 4.80 11.01 -8.73
CA LEU A 91 5.12 10.29 -7.49
C LEU A 91 5.62 8.87 -7.74
N LEU A 92 5.27 8.30 -8.89
CA LEU A 92 5.68 6.94 -9.23
C LEU A 92 7.14 6.93 -9.67
N PRO A 93 7.90 5.86 -9.33
CA PRO A 93 9.26 5.68 -9.82
C PRO A 93 9.30 5.64 -11.35
N GLN A 94 10.35 6.21 -11.94
CA GLN A 94 10.50 6.26 -13.41
C GLN A 94 10.80 4.89 -14.03
N HIS A 95 11.34 3.95 -13.25
CA HIS A 95 11.57 2.58 -13.72
C HIS A 95 10.30 1.75 -13.56
N ARG A 96 10.11 0.84 -14.51
CA ARG A 96 8.93 -0.01 -14.58
C ARG A 96 8.79 -0.85 -13.31
N LEU A 97 7.74 -0.61 -12.55
CA LEU A 97 7.39 -1.44 -11.39
C LEU A 97 6.65 -2.69 -11.86
N THR A 98 6.94 -3.81 -11.21
CA THR A 98 6.11 -5.00 -11.37
C THR A 98 4.79 -4.75 -10.64
N MET A 99 3.68 -4.83 -11.39
CA MET A 99 2.35 -4.71 -10.80
C MET A 99 2.10 -5.86 -9.82
N PRO A 100 1.80 -5.61 -8.55
CA PRO A 100 1.44 -6.64 -7.60
C PRO A 100 0.00 -7.11 -7.87
N ALA A 101 -0.13 -8.10 -8.73
CA ALA A 101 -1.42 -8.65 -9.17
C ALA A 101 -1.47 -10.17 -8.99
N ALA A 102 -2.66 -10.66 -8.69
CA ALA A 102 -3.02 -12.07 -8.64
C ALA A 102 -4.27 -12.30 -9.48
N ASP A 103 -4.47 -13.51 -9.98
CA ASP A 103 -5.70 -13.90 -10.61
C ASP A 103 -6.78 -14.25 -9.56
N ALA A 104 -8.05 -14.06 -9.94
CA ALA A 104 -9.19 -14.35 -9.07
C ALA A 104 -9.21 -15.81 -8.55
N ASP A 105 -8.65 -16.72 -9.34
CA ASP A 105 -8.57 -18.15 -9.04
C ASP A 105 -7.28 -18.57 -8.31
N ASP A 106 -6.36 -17.62 -8.03
CA ASP A 106 -5.16 -17.88 -7.24
C ASP A 106 -5.53 -18.22 -5.80
N THR A 107 -4.77 -19.12 -5.21
CA THR A 107 -4.92 -19.49 -3.80
C THR A 107 -4.34 -18.41 -2.87
N ILE A 108 -4.78 -18.41 -1.63
CA ILE A 108 -4.25 -17.49 -0.59
C ILE A 108 -2.72 -17.60 -0.47
N ILE A 109 -2.16 -18.80 -0.63
CA ILE A 109 -0.70 -19.02 -0.54
C ILE A 109 0.03 -18.36 -1.72
N GLU A 110 -0.54 -18.43 -2.92
CA GLU A 110 0.00 -17.74 -4.09
C GLU A 110 -0.04 -16.23 -3.90
N VAL A 111 -1.18 -15.69 -3.45
CA VAL A 111 -1.33 -14.27 -3.11
C VAL A 111 -0.30 -13.84 -2.05
N ALA A 112 -0.14 -14.60 -0.98
CA ALA A 112 0.84 -14.34 0.08
C ALA A 112 2.28 -14.33 -0.46
N THR A 113 2.58 -15.27 -1.37
CA THR A 113 3.89 -15.37 -2.01
C THR A 113 4.19 -14.15 -2.88
N ILE A 114 3.23 -13.70 -3.69
CA ILE A 114 3.37 -12.48 -4.51
C ILE A 114 3.57 -11.26 -3.62
N MET A 115 2.73 -11.10 -2.58
CA MET A 115 2.78 -9.99 -1.64
C MET A 115 4.15 -9.91 -0.94
N GLY A 116 4.65 -11.05 -0.45
CA GLY A 116 5.94 -11.13 0.22
C GLY A 116 7.12 -10.82 -0.69
N ARG A 117 7.13 -11.38 -1.92
CA ARG A 117 8.20 -11.14 -2.91
C ARG A 117 8.28 -9.68 -3.35
N LEU A 118 7.14 -9.06 -3.61
CA LEU A 118 7.07 -7.68 -4.10
C LEU A 118 7.08 -6.66 -2.96
N ARG A 119 7.00 -7.11 -1.71
CA ARG A 119 6.88 -6.24 -0.51
C ARG A 119 5.77 -5.20 -0.68
N SER A 120 4.69 -5.62 -1.33
CA SER A 120 3.54 -4.76 -1.56
C SER A 120 2.57 -4.78 -0.37
N PRO A 121 2.03 -3.64 0.05
CA PRO A 121 1.02 -3.59 1.11
C PRO A 121 -0.34 -4.10 0.68
N LEU A 122 -0.54 -4.27 -0.63
CA LEU A 122 -1.77 -4.78 -1.22
C LEU A 122 -1.50 -5.49 -2.55
N ILE A 123 -2.41 -6.37 -2.93
CA ILE A 123 -2.42 -7.11 -4.20
C ILE A 123 -3.71 -6.77 -4.95
N VAL A 124 -3.59 -6.48 -6.22
CA VAL A 124 -4.73 -6.30 -7.12
C VAL A 124 -5.22 -7.67 -7.59
N VAL A 125 -6.50 -7.95 -7.44
CA VAL A 125 -7.11 -9.17 -7.94
C VAL A 125 -7.72 -8.91 -9.32
N MET A 126 -7.27 -9.68 -10.29
CA MET A 126 -7.71 -9.58 -11.69
C MET A 126 -8.65 -10.74 -12.03
N LYS A 127 -9.71 -10.44 -12.76
CA LYS A 127 -10.63 -11.44 -13.30
C LYS A 127 -10.92 -11.12 -14.77
N GLN A 128 -10.60 -12.06 -15.65
CA GLN A 128 -10.81 -11.86 -17.11
C GLN A 128 -10.21 -10.56 -17.63
N GLY A 129 -9.00 -10.19 -17.16
CA GLY A 129 -8.30 -8.97 -17.56
C GLY A 129 -8.85 -7.66 -17.00
N LYS A 130 -9.80 -7.72 -16.04
CA LYS A 130 -10.38 -6.56 -15.37
C LYS A 130 -10.05 -6.57 -13.88
N LEU A 131 -9.98 -5.39 -13.29
CA LEU A 131 -9.89 -5.23 -11.84
C LEU A 131 -11.16 -5.83 -11.20
N HIS A 132 -10.98 -6.81 -10.32
CA HIS A 132 -12.04 -7.43 -9.54
C HIS A 132 -12.12 -6.84 -8.14
N GLY A 133 -10.99 -6.78 -7.46
CA GLY A 133 -10.87 -6.23 -6.11
C GLY A 133 -9.42 -6.12 -5.67
N VAL A 134 -9.22 -5.93 -4.39
CA VAL A 134 -7.90 -5.77 -3.77
C VAL A 134 -7.82 -6.59 -2.48
N ILE A 135 -6.68 -7.20 -2.23
CA ILE A 135 -6.38 -7.87 -0.97
C ILE A 135 -5.28 -7.08 -0.27
N THR A 136 -5.58 -6.50 0.88
CA THR A 136 -4.56 -5.86 1.73
C THR A 136 -3.82 -6.89 2.59
N ALA A 137 -2.61 -6.53 3.05
CA ALA A 137 -1.85 -7.38 3.96
C ALA A 137 -2.62 -7.67 5.26
N SER A 138 -3.35 -6.68 5.78
CA SER A 138 -4.20 -6.85 6.97
C SER A 138 -5.36 -7.82 6.72
N ARG A 139 -5.99 -7.74 5.55
CA ARG A 139 -7.06 -8.68 5.16
C ARG A 139 -6.54 -10.11 5.03
N LEU A 140 -5.41 -10.28 4.34
CA LEU A 140 -4.77 -11.59 4.20
C LEU A 140 -4.41 -12.20 5.56
N LEU A 141 -3.82 -11.42 6.46
CA LEU A 141 -3.50 -11.85 7.83
C LEU A 141 -4.75 -12.21 8.62
N ALA A 142 -5.81 -11.42 8.56
CA ALA A 142 -7.07 -11.70 9.25
C ALA A 142 -7.65 -13.05 8.80
N VAL A 143 -7.63 -13.32 7.50
CA VAL A 143 -8.12 -14.59 6.94
C VAL A 143 -7.20 -15.75 7.35
N ALA A 144 -5.88 -15.58 7.27
CA ALA A 144 -4.91 -16.61 7.64
C ALA A 144 -5.03 -17.00 9.13
N LEU A 145 -5.21 -16.03 10.01
CA LEU A 145 -5.38 -16.27 11.45
C LEU A 145 -6.72 -16.93 11.78
N ASN A 146 -7.80 -16.55 11.10
CA ASN A 146 -9.13 -17.13 11.30
C ASN A 146 -9.28 -18.53 10.68
N CYS A 147 -8.53 -18.84 9.64
CA CYS A 147 -8.52 -20.15 9.02
C CYS A 147 -7.65 -21.20 9.75
N GLY A 148 -7.08 -20.87 10.91
CA GLY A 148 -6.27 -21.80 11.70
C GLY A 148 -4.90 -22.11 11.09
N LEU A 149 -4.43 -21.29 10.16
CA LEU A 149 -3.08 -21.39 9.58
C LEU A 149 -1.98 -21.05 10.59
N ILE A 150 -2.36 -20.43 11.71
CA ILE A 150 -1.48 -20.17 12.86
C ILE A 150 -2.23 -20.60 14.13
N ASP A 151 -1.67 -21.55 14.87
CA ASP A 151 -2.22 -21.97 16.16
C ASP A 151 -2.16 -20.80 17.15
N ASN A 152 -3.33 -20.27 17.50
CA ASN A 152 -3.51 -19.08 18.34
C ASN A 152 -2.95 -19.23 19.78
N LYS A 153 -2.46 -20.43 20.16
CA LYS A 153 -1.88 -20.69 21.48
C LYS A 153 -0.50 -20.06 21.68
N GLN A 154 0.28 -19.90 20.61
CA GLN A 154 1.63 -19.32 20.73
C GLN A 154 1.64 -17.80 20.87
N PHE A 155 0.63 -17.10 20.35
CA PHE A 155 0.56 -15.63 20.44
C PHE A 155 0.16 -15.13 21.85
N ARG A 156 -0.61 -15.92 22.61
CA ARG A 156 -0.99 -15.56 23.99
C ARG A 156 0.16 -15.67 24.98
N ALA A 157 1.14 -16.52 24.73
CA ALA A 157 2.30 -16.70 25.61
C ALA A 157 3.32 -15.56 25.52
N ALA A 158 3.36 -14.82 24.40
CA ALA A 158 4.29 -13.71 24.17
C ALA A 158 3.79 -12.36 24.70
N SER A 159 2.51 -12.26 25.11
CA SER A 159 1.86 -11.00 25.51
C SER A 159 1.64 -10.84 27.01
N THR A 160 2.23 -11.71 27.84
CA THR A 160 2.17 -11.53 29.31
C THR A 160 3.33 -10.64 29.75
N PRO A 161 3.11 -9.36 30.12
CA PRO A 161 4.17 -8.57 30.74
C PRO A 161 4.51 -9.21 32.08
N ALA A 162 5.80 -9.48 32.28
CA ALA A 162 6.30 -9.92 33.59
C ALA A 162 5.94 -8.86 34.63
N ALA A 163 5.05 -9.24 35.56
CA ALA A 163 4.76 -8.46 36.74
C ALA A 163 6.03 -8.38 37.61
N ARG A 164 6.49 -7.17 37.82
CA ARG A 164 7.34 -6.81 38.96
C ARG A 164 6.66 -5.70 39.73
#